data_2c902e50c34e7a498e01e1fd7e90c04b
#
_entry.id   2c902e50c34e7a498e01e1fd7e90c04b
#
_cell.length_a   1.000
_cell.length_b   1.000
_cell.length_c   1.000
_cell.angle_alpha   90.00
_cell.angle_beta   90.00
_cell.angle_gamma   90.00
#
_symmetry.space_group_name_H-M   'P 1'
#
loop_
_entity.id
_entity.type
_entity.pdbx_description
1 polymer ?
#
loop_
_entity_poly.entity_id
_entity_poly.type
_entity_poly.pdbx_seq_one_letter_code
_entity_poly.pdbx_strand_id
1 'polypeptide(L)'
;MKNIRNFSIIAHIDHGKSTLSDRLISTCGGLTEREMEAQVTDSMDIERERGITIKAQSVTLDYKAKDGETYQLNFIDTPGHVDFSYEVSRSLAACEGALLVVDAGQGVEAQTLANCYTALEMDLEVVPILNKIDLPAAEPDRVAEEIEDIVGIDATEAVRCSAKTGLGIDLVLEEIVRMIPPPEGDLDAPLQALIIDSWFDNYQGVVSLVRIKHGQIKVGDKMKVMTTGQVHLVTKVGYFTPKQKETGILKAGEVGYVISGIKDILGAPVGDTLTLADNPSPKALPGFKRVQPQVYAGLFPVSSDDYENFRDALGKLSINDASLLYEPENSSALGFGFRCGFLGLLHMEIIQERLEREYDIDLITTAPTVIYEVEQNNGEVEYVDSPAKLPPTNNIKEIREPIAECNILVPQDYLGNVITLCIGKRGVQTKMAYHGKQVALTYEIPMGEVVLDFFDRLKSTSRGYASLEYNFSRFQLADMVRVDVMINGDRVDALALITHRDNSESYGRDLVEKMKDLIPRQMFNIAIQAAIGSKIIARSTVKQLTKNVLAKCYGGDISRKKKLLKKQKEGKKRMKSVGNVDVPQEAFLAVLHIGKD
;
A
#
# COMPACT_ATOMS: atom_id res chain seq x y z
N MET A 1 22.15 -4.11 -28.06
CA MET A 1 21.12 -3.16 -27.56
C MET A 1 20.01 -2.88 -28.58
N LYS A 2 20.30 -2.78 -29.91
CA LYS A 2 19.27 -2.42 -30.90
C LYS A 2 17.99 -3.26 -30.87
N ASN A 3 18.09 -4.53 -30.54
CA ASN A 3 16.97 -5.47 -30.47
C ASN A 3 16.45 -5.72 -29.03
N ILE A 4 16.72 -4.81 -28.09
CA ILE A 4 16.17 -4.87 -26.73
C ILE A 4 15.04 -3.86 -26.60
N ARG A 5 13.95 -4.21 -25.91
CA ARG A 5 12.85 -3.32 -25.55
C ARG A 5 12.55 -3.51 -24.07
N ASN A 6 12.72 -2.44 -23.29
CA ASN A 6 12.38 -2.44 -21.88
C ASN A 6 11.16 -1.58 -21.66
N PHE A 7 10.11 -2.16 -21.12
CA PHE A 7 8.85 -1.46 -20.91
C PHE A 7 8.14 -1.94 -19.65
N SER A 8 7.29 -1.09 -19.14
CA SER A 8 6.39 -1.39 -18.04
C SER A 8 4.95 -1.45 -18.52
N ILE A 9 4.09 -2.17 -17.81
CA ILE A 9 2.66 -2.21 -18.10
C ILE A 9 1.96 -1.42 -17.00
N ILE A 10 1.39 -0.28 -17.35
CA ILE A 10 0.63 0.59 -16.45
C ILE A 10 -0.87 0.50 -16.77
N ALA A 11 -1.69 0.33 -15.75
CA ALA A 11 -3.12 0.19 -15.90
C ALA A 11 -3.82 0.52 -14.59
N HIS A 12 -5.10 0.86 -14.67
CA HIS A 12 -5.96 0.85 -13.49
C HIS A 12 -6.26 -0.59 -13.03
N ILE A 13 -6.71 -0.74 -11.77
CA ILE A 13 -7.19 -2.01 -11.23
C ILE A 13 -8.30 -2.54 -12.14
N ASP A 14 -8.32 -3.85 -12.39
CA ASP A 14 -9.29 -4.53 -13.25
C ASP A 14 -9.28 -4.17 -14.74
N HIS A 15 -8.36 -3.33 -15.25
CA HIS A 15 -8.23 -3.07 -16.70
C HIS A 15 -7.58 -4.23 -17.47
N GLY A 16 -7.15 -5.28 -16.76
CA GLY A 16 -6.64 -6.52 -17.34
C GLY A 16 -5.14 -6.57 -17.55
N LYS A 17 -4.37 -5.84 -16.75
CA LYS A 17 -2.91 -5.81 -16.75
C LYS A 17 -2.30 -7.22 -16.64
N SER A 18 -2.57 -7.95 -15.56
CA SER A 18 -2.01 -9.29 -15.32
C SER A 18 -2.44 -10.30 -16.40
N THR A 19 -3.68 -10.18 -16.91
CA THR A 19 -4.16 -11.00 -18.04
C THR A 19 -3.38 -10.71 -19.32
N LEU A 20 -3.03 -9.44 -19.57
CA LEU A 20 -2.20 -9.06 -20.73
C LEU A 20 -0.77 -9.59 -20.55
N SER A 21 -0.18 -9.44 -19.37
CA SER A 21 1.15 -10.00 -19.02
C SER A 21 1.19 -11.50 -19.28
N ASP A 22 0.22 -12.28 -18.80
CA ASP A 22 0.10 -13.72 -19.03
C ASP A 22 0.04 -14.04 -20.54
N ARG A 23 -0.71 -13.24 -21.29
CA ARG A 23 -0.88 -13.44 -22.73
C ARG A 23 0.40 -13.16 -23.51
N LEU A 24 1.15 -12.12 -23.15
CA LEU A 24 2.47 -11.83 -23.72
C LEU A 24 3.46 -12.98 -23.43
N ILE A 25 3.51 -13.48 -22.19
CA ILE A 25 4.35 -14.62 -21.79
C ILE A 25 4.01 -15.86 -22.62
N SER A 26 2.72 -16.18 -22.73
CA SER A 26 2.25 -17.34 -23.48
C SER A 26 2.57 -17.23 -24.97
N THR A 27 2.32 -16.07 -25.59
CA THR A 27 2.53 -15.85 -27.02
C THR A 27 4.02 -15.92 -27.40
N CYS A 28 4.91 -15.40 -26.54
CA CYS A 28 6.35 -15.49 -26.75
C CYS A 28 6.98 -16.82 -26.31
N GLY A 29 6.18 -17.77 -25.82
CA GLY A 29 6.66 -19.09 -25.44
C GLY A 29 7.50 -19.12 -24.15
N GLY A 30 7.30 -18.14 -23.25
CA GLY A 30 7.99 -18.07 -21.96
C GLY A 30 7.60 -19.22 -21.01
N LEU A 31 6.36 -19.74 -21.14
CA LEU A 31 5.88 -20.94 -20.46
C LEU A 31 5.09 -21.82 -21.41
N THR A 32 5.09 -23.13 -21.14
CA THR A 32 4.25 -24.08 -21.87
C THR A 32 2.79 -23.99 -21.41
N GLU A 33 1.81 -24.39 -22.23
CA GLU A 33 0.39 -24.39 -21.85
C GLU A 33 0.08 -25.15 -20.55
N ARG A 34 0.88 -26.16 -20.21
CA ARG A 34 0.75 -26.94 -18.96
C ARG A 34 1.30 -26.23 -17.73
N GLU A 35 2.20 -25.27 -17.92
CA GLU A 35 2.83 -24.48 -16.85
C GLU A 35 2.13 -23.14 -16.66
N MET A 36 1.24 -22.75 -17.60
CA MET A 36 0.44 -21.54 -17.49
C MET A 36 -0.64 -21.73 -16.42
N GLU A 37 -0.41 -21.11 -15.28
CA GLU A 37 -1.44 -20.80 -14.29
C GLU A 37 -2.00 -19.40 -14.59
N ALA A 38 -3.17 -19.08 -14.09
CA ALA A 38 -3.67 -17.70 -14.18
C ALA A 38 -2.81 -16.79 -13.30
N GLN A 39 -2.51 -15.57 -13.79
CA GLN A 39 -1.73 -14.56 -13.09
C GLN A 39 -0.31 -15.04 -12.71
N VAL A 40 0.43 -15.50 -13.73
CA VAL A 40 1.81 -16.02 -13.55
C VAL A 40 2.77 -14.98 -12.95
N THR A 41 2.54 -13.70 -13.24
CA THR A 41 3.33 -12.59 -12.67
C THR A 41 2.93 -12.26 -11.24
N ASP A 42 1.73 -12.63 -10.79
CA ASP A 42 1.28 -12.44 -9.41
C ASP A 42 1.76 -13.63 -8.56
N SER A 43 2.96 -13.52 -7.99
CA SER A 43 3.63 -14.65 -7.32
C SER A 43 3.13 -14.90 -5.90
N MET A 44 2.48 -13.93 -5.27
CA MET A 44 1.96 -14.04 -3.92
C MET A 44 0.50 -14.51 -3.94
N ASP A 45 0.12 -15.38 -2.99
CA ASP A 45 -1.28 -15.81 -2.84
C ASP A 45 -2.21 -14.61 -2.57
N ILE A 46 -1.73 -13.62 -1.83
CA ILE A 46 -2.45 -12.37 -1.54
C ILE A 46 -2.76 -11.59 -2.83
N GLU A 47 -1.83 -11.52 -3.78
CA GLU A 47 -2.04 -10.87 -5.08
C GLU A 47 -3.18 -11.54 -5.85
N ARG A 48 -3.17 -12.87 -5.92
CA ARG A 48 -4.18 -13.67 -6.62
C ARG A 48 -5.55 -13.58 -5.95
N GLU A 49 -5.62 -13.62 -4.62
CA GLU A 49 -6.86 -13.52 -3.85
C GLU A 49 -7.50 -12.15 -3.99
N ARG A 50 -6.70 -11.08 -3.95
CA ARG A 50 -7.18 -9.69 -4.04
C ARG A 50 -7.32 -9.18 -5.47
N GLY A 51 -6.77 -9.90 -6.46
CA GLY A 51 -6.77 -9.50 -7.87
C GLY A 51 -5.93 -8.24 -8.16
N ILE A 52 -4.91 -7.96 -7.35
CA ILE A 52 -4.03 -6.80 -7.49
C ILE A 52 -2.57 -7.23 -7.51
N THR A 53 -1.76 -6.59 -8.32
CA THR A 53 -0.30 -6.73 -8.26
C THR A 53 0.21 -5.85 -7.11
N ILE A 54 0.98 -6.44 -6.21
CA ILE A 54 1.58 -5.76 -5.05
C ILE A 54 3.04 -5.46 -5.36
N LYS A 55 3.77 -6.44 -5.89
CA LYS A 55 5.20 -6.35 -6.16
C LYS A 55 5.49 -6.40 -7.64
N ALA A 56 6.34 -5.48 -8.11
CA ALA A 56 6.78 -5.47 -9.49
C ALA A 56 7.60 -6.73 -9.81
N GLN A 57 7.29 -7.38 -10.93
CA GLN A 57 8.03 -8.53 -11.44
C GLN A 57 8.58 -8.23 -12.83
N SER A 58 9.82 -8.62 -13.07
CA SER A 58 10.43 -8.51 -14.39
C SER A 58 10.40 -9.84 -15.13
N VAL A 59 10.07 -9.80 -16.43
CA VAL A 59 10.07 -10.97 -17.30
C VAL A 59 10.80 -10.62 -18.59
N THR A 60 11.71 -11.50 -19.00
CA THR A 60 12.45 -11.39 -20.25
C THR A 60 11.95 -12.46 -21.23
N LEU A 61 11.54 -12.05 -22.41
CA LEU A 61 10.99 -12.89 -23.45
C LEU A 61 11.71 -12.64 -24.78
N ASP A 62 11.87 -13.69 -25.60
CA ASP A 62 12.36 -13.59 -26.96
C ASP A 62 11.15 -13.54 -27.92
N TYR A 63 11.03 -12.48 -28.71
CA TYR A 63 9.98 -12.30 -29.70
C TYR A 63 10.55 -12.20 -31.11
N LYS A 64 10.06 -13.05 -32.01
CA LYS A 64 10.39 -12.98 -33.44
C LYS A 64 9.38 -12.09 -34.13
N ALA A 65 9.79 -10.86 -34.47
CA ALA A 65 8.94 -9.87 -35.10
C ALA A 65 8.72 -10.14 -36.60
N LYS A 66 7.77 -9.43 -37.22
CA LYS A 66 7.43 -9.56 -38.64
C LYS A 66 8.55 -9.08 -39.58
N ASP A 67 9.47 -8.26 -39.10
CA ASP A 67 10.68 -7.85 -39.82
C ASP A 67 11.72 -8.99 -39.95
N GLY A 68 11.50 -10.12 -39.28
CA GLY A 68 12.36 -11.30 -39.29
C GLY A 68 13.43 -11.31 -38.18
N GLU A 69 13.63 -10.19 -37.47
CA GLU A 69 14.57 -10.08 -36.37
C GLU A 69 13.98 -10.65 -35.07
N THR A 70 14.86 -11.07 -34.15
CA THR A 70 14.46 -11.48 -32.81
C THR A 70 14.75 -10.37 -31.82
N TYR A 71 13.75 -9.96 -31.10
CA TYR A 71 13.82 -8.94 -30.05
C TYR A 71 13.75 -9.55 -28.67
N GLN A 72 14.58 -9.04 -27.78
CA GLN A 72 14.50 -9.32 -26.35
C GLN A 72 13.56 -8.30 -25.72
N LEU A 73 12.42 -8.77 -25.25
CA LEU A 73 11.40 -7.97 -24.59
C LEU A 73 11.55 -8.15 -23.08
N ASN A 74 11.96 -7.10 -22.38
CA ASN A 74 12.01 -7.06 -20.93
C ASN A 74 10.84 -6.22 -20.44
N PHE A 75 9.83 -6.84 -19.88
CA PHE A 75 8.75 -6.08 -19.27
C PHE A 75 8.75 -6.21 -17.77
N ILE A 76 8.32 -5.13 -17.10
CA ILE A 76 8.17 -5.06 -15.67
C ILE A 76 6.68 -4.87 -15.39
N ASP A 77 6.06 -5.88 -14.77
CA ASP A 77 4.68 -5.80 -14.33
C ASP A 77 4.60 -4.95 -13.07
N THR A 78 3.81 -3.86 -13.10
CA THR A 78 3.77 -2.86 -12.03
C THR A 78 2.46 -2.91 -11.27
N PRO A 79 2.44 -2.58 -9.96
CA PRO A 79 1.20 -2.37 -9.23
C PRO A 79 0.32 -1.30 -9.89
N GLY A 80 -1.00 -1.45 -9.77
CA GLY A 80 -1.97 -0.47 -10.28
C GLY A 80 -2.51 0.48 -9.21
N HIS A 81 -2.29 0.23 -7.91
CA HIS A 81 -2.89 0.98 -6.82
C HIS A 81 -2.01 2.17 -6.38
N VAL A 82 -2.65 3.28 -5.96
CA VAL A 82 -1.97 4.51 -5.53
C VAL A 82 -0.97 4.28 -4.38
N ASP A 83 -1.27 3.40 -3.44
CA ASP A 83 -0.38 3.07 -2.32
C ASP A 83 0.97 2.48 -2.78
N PHE A 84 1.05 1.99 -4.02
CA PHE A 84 2.26 1.42 -4.61
C PHE A 84 2.88 2.30 -5.70
N SER A 85 2.55 3.59 -5.76
CA SER A 85 3.09 4.53 -6.74
C SER A 85 4.63 4.58 -6.74
N TYR A 86 5.25 4.32 -5.60
CA TYR A 86 6.70 4.21 -5.47
C TYR A 86 7.27 3.01 -6.24
N GLU A 87 6.60 1.85 -6.19
CA GLU A 87 6.97 0.66 -6.98
C GLU A 87 6.83 0.95 -8.48
N VAL A 88 5.77 1.66 -8.88
CA VAL A 88 5.57 2.09 -10.27
C VAL A 88 6.73 2.97 -10.74
N SER A 89 7.08 4.01 -9.97
CA SER A 89 8.17 4.92 -10.32
C SER A 89 9.52 4.20 -10.48
N ARG A 90 9.82 3.23 -9.61
CA ARG A 90 11.06 2.43 -9.71
C ARG A 90 11.08 1.55 -10.96
N SER A 91 9.97 0.93 -11.26
CA SER A 91 9.83 0.07 -12.43
C SER A 91 9.96 0.86 -13.73
N LEU A 92 9.32 2.02 -13.81
CA LEU A 92 9.42 2.94 -14.95
C LEU A 92 10.86 3.42 -15.17
N ALA A 93 11.61 3.71 -14.11
CA ALA A 93 13.01 4.14 -14.22
C ALA A 93 13.95 3.09 -14.86
N ALA A 94 13.51 1.84 -14.95
CA ALA A 94 14.24 0.76 -15.62
C ALA A 94 13.89 0.61 -17.11
N CYS A 95 12.89 1.36 -17.59
CA CYS A 95 12.29 1.18 -18.90
C CYS A 95 12.59 2.36 -19.83
N GLU A 96 12.37 2.14 -21.14
CA GLU A 96 12.36 3.15 -22.19
C GLU A 96 10.92 3.43 -22.67
N GLY A 97 9.95 2.62 -22.25
CA GLY A 97 8.55 2.85 -22.61
C GLY A 97 7.56 2.24 -21.62
N ALA A 98 6.28 2.58 -21.79
CA ALA A 98 5.18 2.05 -20.99
C ALA A 98 3.97 1.72 -21.86
N LEU A 99 3.34 0.57 -21.61
CA LEU A 99 2.05 0.24 -22.20
C LEU A 99 0.95 0.79 -21.29
N LEU A 100 0.18 1.74 -21.80
CA LEU A 100 -0.98 2.31 -21.12
C LEU A 100 -2.21 1.47 -21.45
N VAL A 101 -2.59 0.54 -20.56
CA VAL A 101 -3.72 -0.37 -20.79
C VAL A 101 -4.99 0.22 -20.21
N VAL A 102 -5.96 0.47 -21.10
CA VAL A 102 -7.26 1.05 -20.73
C VAL A 102 -8.37 0.09 -21.12
N ASP A 103 -9.33 -0.12 -20.23
CA ASP A 103 -10.54 -0.90 -20.50
C ASP A 103 -11.44 -0.14 -21.48
N ALA A 104 -11.73 -0.74 -22.64
CA ALA A 104 -12.55 -0.12 -23.67
C ALA A 104 -14.01 0.12 -23.26
N GLY A 105 -14.49 -0.44 -22.15
CA GLY A 105 -15.82 -0.19 -21.60
C GLY A 105 -15.83 0.87 -20.51
N GLN A 106 -14.83 0.85 -19.61
CA GLN A 106 -14.75 1.77 -18.46
C GLN A 106 -14.14 3.13 -18.84
N GLY A 107 -13.08 3.13 -19.69
CA GLY A 107 -12.39 4.36 -20.10
C GLY A 107 -11.25 4.74 -19.16
N VAL A 108 -10.86 6.03 -19.19
CA VAL A 108 -9.75 6.58 -18.41
C VAL A 108 -10.16 6.76 -16.94
N GLU A 109 -9.31 6.33 -16.01
CA GLU A 109 -9.47 6.52 -14.57
C GLU A 109 -8.30 7.30 -13.96
N ALA A 110 -8.46 7.84 -12.72
CA ALA A 110 -7.48 8.73 -12.08
C ALA A 110 -6.08 8.10 -11.96
N GLN A 111 -6.00 6.81 -11.61
CA GLN A 111 -4.72 6.10 -11.52
C GLN A 111 -4.06 5.89 -12.88
N THR A 112 -4.85 5.71 -13.95
CA THR A 112 -4.36 5.66 -15.32
C THR A 112 -3.63 6.96 -15.67
N LEU A 113 -4.27 8.09 -15.35
CA LEU A 113 -3.74 9.43 -15.58
C LEU A 113 -2.44 9.68 -14.80
N ALA A 114 -2.44 9.38 -13.51
CA ALA A 114 -1.28 9.58 -12.65
C ALA A 114 -0.06 8.76 -13.07
N ASN A 115 -0.25 7.48 -13.34
CA ASN A 115 0.82 6.60 -13.79
C ASN A 115 1.35 7.02 -15.17
N CYS A 116 0.47 7.50 -16.07
CA CYS A 116 0.87 8.02 -17.37
C CYS A 116 1.71 9.29 -17.21
N TYR A 117 1.31 10.24 -16.39
CA TYR A 117 2.11 11.45 -16.14
C TYR A 117 3.47 11.11 -15.53
N THR A 118 3.53 10.14 -14.60
CA THR A 118 4.81 9.68 -14.06
C THR A 118 5.73 9.12 -15.18
N ALA A 119 5.17 8.38 -16.14
CA ALA A 119 5.93 7.88 -17.29
C ALA A 119 6.41 9.02 -18.20
N LEU A 120 5.54 10.00 -18.49
CA LEU A 120 5.88 11.17 -19.33
C LEU A 120 6.93 12.07 -18.66
N GLU A 121 6.88 12.28 -17.35
CA GLU A 121 7.90 13.03 -16.60
C GLU A 121 9.28 12.38 -16.65
N MET A 122 9.34 11.07 -16.92
CA MET A 122 10.58 10.31 -17.10
C MET A 122 11.02 10.20 -18.57
N ASP A 123 10.38 10.95 -19.48
CA ASP A 123 10.63 10.90 -20.93
C ASP A 123 10.44 9.50 -21.55
N LEU A 124 9.50 8.70 -21.02
CA LEU A 124 9.20 7.38 -21.57
C LEU A 124 8.20 7.46 -22.73
N GLU A 125 8.39 6.61 -23.72
CA GLU A 125 7.41 6.43 -24.80
C GLU A 125 6.18 5.70 -24.25
N VAL A 126 4.99 6.32 -24.36
CA VAL A 126 3.74 5.75 -23.86
C VAL A 126 2.90 5.22 -25.02
N VAL A 127 2.64 3.90 -24.99
CA VAL A 127 1.88 3.20 -26.04
C VAL A 127 0.48 2.88 -25.53
N PRO A 128 -0.59 3.54 -26.04
CA PRO A 128 -1.96 3.28 -25.60
C PRO A 128 -2.49 1.96 -26.16
N ILE A 129 -3.09 1.14 -25.26
CA ILE A 129 -3.68 -0.17 -25.55
C ILE A 129 -5.13 -0.17 -25.05
N LEU A 130 -6.09 -0.38 -25.95
CA LEU A 130 -7.50 -0.52 -25.63
C LEU A 130 -7.83 -2.01 -25.44
N ASN A 131 -7.99 -2.42 -24.18
CA ASN A 131 -8.24 -3.81 -23.81
C ASN A 131 -9.74 -4.10 -23.63
N LYS A 132 -10.07 -5.39 -23.58
CA LYS A 132 -11.44 -5.91 -23.39
C LYS A 132 -12.42 -5.55 -24.50
N ILE A 133 -11.96 -5.42 -25.73
CA ILE A 133 -12.80 -5.11 -26.90
C ILE A 133 -13.82 -6.23 -27.23
N ASP A 134 -13.70 -7.39 -26.58
CA ASP A 134 -14.63 -8.52 -26.66
C ASP A 134 -15.92 -8.30 -25.86
N LEU A 135 -15.96 -7.33 -24.97
CA LEU A 135 -17.12 -7.05 -24.14
C LEU A 135 -18.21 -6.27 -24.92
N PRO A 136 -19.51 -6.58 -24.71
CA PRO A 136 -20.60 -5.84 -25.36
C PRO A 136 -20.65 -4.34 -25.05
N ALA A 137 -20.10 -3.93 -23.92
CA ALA A 137 -20.03 -2.54 -23.46
C ALA A 137 -18.78 -1.79 -23.96
N ALA A 138 -17.92 -2.44 -24.76
CA ALA A 138 -16.72 -1.82 -25.27
C ALA A 138 -17.01 -0.73 -26.31
N GLU A 139 -16.50 0.48 -26.05
CA GLU A 139 -16.59 1.64 -26.94
C GLU A 139 -15.18 2.18 -27.25
N PRO A 140 -14.36 1.45 -28.03
CA PRO A 140 -12.93 1.78 -28.19
C PRO A 140 -12.71 3.17 -28.81
N ASP A 141 -13.56 3.64 -29.73
CA ASP A 141 -13.43 4.97 -30.32
C ASP A 141 -13.63 6.08 -29.27
N ARG A 142 -14.65 5.95 -28.44
CA ARG A 142 -14.89 6.88 -27.32
C ARG A 142 -13.73 6.91 -26.35
N VAL A 143 -13.17 5.74 -25.99
CA VAL A 143 -12.08 5.65 -25.03
C VAL A 143 -10.79 6.21 -25.62
N ALA A 144 -10.54 6.06 -26.93
CA ALA A 144 -9.42 6.73 -27.59
C ALA A 144 -9.55 8.25 -27.49
N GLU A 145 -10.73 8.83 -27.79
CA GLU A 145 -11.00 10.26 -27.62
C GLU A 145 -10.80 10.70 -26.13
N GLU A 146 -11.22 9.90 -25.16
CA GLU A 146 -11.00 10.18 -23.73
C GLU A 146 -9.51 10.22 -23.38
N ILE A 147 -8.68 9.33 -23.94
CA ILE A 147 -7.22 9.34 -23.73
C ILE A 147 -6.62 10.61 -24.29
N GLU A 148 -7.02 11.05 -25.49
CA GLU A 148 -6.54 12.30 -26.08
C GLU A 148 -6.96 13.53 -25.26
N ASP A 149 -8.23 13.59 -24.86
CA ASP A 149 -8.80 14.75 -24.16
C ASP A 149 -8.30 14.87 -22.70
N ILE A 150 -8.14 13.74 -21.99
CA ILE A 150 -7.83 13.74 -20.56
C ILE A 150 -6.34 13.59 -20.30
N VAL A 151 -5.69 12.66 -21.03
CA VAL A 151 -4.26 12.35 -20.84
C VAL A 151 -3.37 13.24 -21.69
N GLY A 152 -3.85 13.62 -22.89
CA GLY A 152 -3.13 14.48 -23.83
C GLY A 152 -2.12 13.75 -24.70
N ILE A 153 -2.25 12.42 -24.87
CA ILE A 153 -1.43 11.61 -25.80
C ILE A 153 -2.28 11.18 -27.00
N ASP A 154 -1.63 11.04 -28.17
CA ASP A 154 -2.31 10.56 -29.39
C ASP A 154 -2.73 9.09 -29.20
N ALA A 155 -4.01 8.81 -29.31
CA ALA A 155 -4.61 7.49 -29.21
C ALA A 155 -5.38 7.09 -30.47
N THR A 156 -5.26 7.85 -31.56
CA THR A 156 -5.95 7.61 -32.85
C THR A 156 -5.66 6.21 -33.39
N GLU A 157 -4.42 5.75 -33.27
CA GLU A 157 -3.95 4.44 -33.68
C GLU A 157 -3.74 3.46 -32.52
N ALA A 158 -4.40 3.70 -31.35
CA ALA A 158 -4.27 2.83 -30.19
C ALA A 158 -4.60 1.38 -30.54
N VAL A 159 -3.74 0.45 -30.09
CA VAL A 159 -3.93 -0.97 -30.38
C VAL A 159 -5.14 -1.50 -29.64
N ARG A 160 -6.07 -2.13 -30.38
CA ARG A 160 -7.30 -2.73 -29.84
C ARG A 160 -7.08 -4.21 -29.62
N CYS A 161 -7.24 -4.69 -28.40
CA CYS A 161 -7.01 -6.09 -28.07
C CYS A 161 -8.01 -6.63 -27.03
N SER A 162 -8.03 -7.93 -26.90
CA SER A 162 -8.63 -8.64 -25.78
C SER A 162 -7.60 -9.61 -25.21
N ALA A 163 -7.03 -9.28 -24.08
CA ALA A 163 -6.10 -10.14 -23.37
C ALA A 163 -6.74 -11.50 -23.02
N LYS A 164 -8.04 -11.51 -22.70
CA LYS A 164 -8.80 -12.72 -22.38
C LYS A 164 -8.92 -13.68 -23.56
N THR A 165 -9.27 -13.20 -24.74
CA THR A 165 -9.49 -14.03 -25.94
C THR A 165 -8.22 -14.21 -26.78
N GLY A 166 -7.19 -13.39 -26.59
CA GLY A 166 -5.97 -13.36 -27.38
C GLY A 166 -6.06 -12.51 -28.67
N LEU A 167 -7.21 -11.85 -28.92
CA LEU A 167 -7.41 -11.02 -30.09
C LEU A 167 -6.49 -9.79 -30.02
N GLY A 168 -5.73 -9.53 -31.11
CA GLY A 168 -4.89 -8.35 -31.27
C GLY A 168 -3.58 -8.37 -30.48
N ILE A 169 -3.21 -9.46 -29.81
CA ILE A 169 -1.96 -9.55 -29.02
C ILE A 169 -0.71 -9.49 -29.92
N ASP A 170 -0.77 -10.07 -31.10
CA ASP A 170 0.28 -9.94 -32.10
C ASP A 170 0.51 -8.49 -32.54
N LEU A 171 -0.55 -7.68 -32.62
CA LEU A 171 -0.44 -6.26 -32.90
C LEU A 171 0.21 -5.51 -31.73
N VAL A 172 -0.12 -5.85 -30.50
CA VAL A 172 0.53 -5.27 -29.30
C VAL A 172 2.03 -5.54 -29.33
N LEU A 173 2.46 -6.77 -29.64
CA LEU A 173 3.89 -7.12 -29.72
C LEU A 173 4.62 -6.36 -30.82
N GLU A 174 4.02 -6.23 -32.00
CA GLU A 174 4.61 -5.43 -33.10
C GLU A 174 4.70 -3.95 -32.74
N GLU A 175 3.68 -3.41 -32.04
CA GLU A 175 3.66 -2.02 -31.62
C GLU A 175 4.74 -1.73 -30.56
N ILE A 176 4.98 -2.65 -29.64
CA ILE A 176 6.11 -2.57 -28.69
C ILE A 176 7.44 -2.44 -29.45
N VAL A 177 7.65 -3.28 -30.45
CA VAL A 177 8.88 -3.25 -31.26
C VAL A 177 9.01 -1.93 -32.05
N ARG A 178 7.88 -1.41 -32.57
CA ARG A 178 7.83 -0.21 -33.41
C ARG A 178 8.06 1.07 -32.61
N MET A 179 7.34 1.21 -31.48
CA MET A 179 7.25 2.48 -30.75
C MET A 179 8.31 2.62 -29.66
N ILE A 180 8.55 1.56 -28.90
CA ILE A 180 9.48 1.67 -27.77
C ILE A 180 10.92 1.72 -28.30
N PRO A 181 11.69 2.76 -27.95
CA PRO A 181 13.08 2.88 -28.41
C PRO A 181 13.98 1.81 -27.77
N PRO A 182 15.09 1.44 -28.43
CA PRO A 182 16.09 0.59 -27.82
C PRO A 182 16.79 1.33 -26.66
N PRO A 183 17.27 0.59 -25.64
CA PRO A 183 18.02 1.20 -24.57
C PRO A 183 19.33 1.83 -25.03
N GLU A 184 19.69 2.95 -24.40
CA GLU A 184 20.98 3.60 -24.59
C GLU A 184 22.00 3.05 -23.59
N GLY A 185 23.26 2.95 -23.99
CA GLY A 185 24.35 2.51 -23.13
C GLY A 185 25.65 2.28 -23.90
N ASP A 186 26.74 2.11 -23.14
CA ASP A 186 28.06 1.83 -23.69
C ASP A 186 28.60 0.57 -23.01
N LEU A 187 28.95 -0.46 -23.81
CA LEU A 187 29.45 -1.75 -23.32
C LEU A 187 30.91 -1.66 -22.84
N ASP A 188 31.67 -0.71 -23.32
CA ASP A 188 33.09 -0.54 -23.01
C ASP A 188 33.33 0.42 -21.83
N ALA A 189 32.28 1.12 -21.38
CA ALA A 189 32.32 1.98 -20.22
C ALA A 189 32.39 1.18 -18.90
N PRO A 190 32.85 1.80 -17.80
CA PRO A 190 32.76 1.20 -16.46
C PRO A 190 31.32 0.82 -16.12
N LEU A 191 31.15 -0.31 -15.42
CA LEU A 191 29.83 -0.79 -15.02
C LEU A 191 29.07 0.27 -14.23
N GLN A 192 27.85 0.54 -14.66
CA GLN A 192 26.81 1.24 -13.92
C GLN A 192 25.52 0.44 -13.99
N ALA A 193 25.11 -0.15 -12.89
CA ALA A 193 23.85 -0.87 -12.78
C ALA A 193 23.00 -0.26 -11.65
N LEU A 194 21.76 0.08 -11.95
CA LEU A 194 20.80 0.60 -10.98
C LEU A 194 20.09 -0.56 -10.31
N ILE A 195 20.06 -0.60 -8.98
CA ILE A 195 19.25 -1.56 -8.22
C ILE A 195 17.81 -1.06 -8.23
N ILE A 196 16.92 -1.78 -8.94
CA ILE A 196 15.51 -1.45 -9.07
C ILE A 196 14.74 -2.00 -7.89
N ASP A 197 15.04 -3.24 -7.52
CA ASP A 197 14.40 -3.96 -6.43
C ASP A 197 15.39 -4.92 -5.78
N SER A 198 15.12 -5.33 -4.53
CA SER A 198 15.91 -6.33 -3.81
C SER A 198 14.99 -7.15 -2.90
N TRP A 199 15.29 -8.43 -2.74
CA TRP A 199 14.62 -9.29 -1.77
C TRP A 199 15.58 -10.28 -1.15
N PHE A 200 15.19 -10.78 0.01
CA PHE A 200 15.98 -11.76 0.72
C PHE A 200 15.50 -13.18 0.40
N ASP A 201 16.41 -14.01 -0.07
CA ASP A 201 16.23 -15.44 -0.23
C ASP A 201 17.00 -16.17 0.87
N ASN A 202 16.33 -17.11 1.58
CA ASN A 202 16.93 -17.81 2.71
C ASN A 202 18.17 -18.64 2.34
N TYR A 203 18.30 -19.04 1.06
CA TYR A 203 19.40 -19.88 0.57
C TYR A 203 20.48 -19.07 -0.15
N GLN A 204 20.10 -18.01 -0.85
CA GLN A 204 20.97 -17.25 -1.73
C GLN A 204 21.39 -15.89 -1.15
N GLY A 205 20.76 -15.45 -0.06
CA GLY A 205 20.94 -14.12 0.50
C GLY A 205 20.17 -13.06 -0.28
N VAL A 206 20.70 -11.84 -0.36
CA VAL A 206 20.05 -10.76 -1.10
C VAL A 206 20.17 -11.00 -2.59
N VAL A 207 19.02 -11.01 -3.27
CA VAL A 207 18.87 -11.02 -4.74
C VAL A 207 18.53 -9.60 -5.16
N SER A 208 19.36 -8.98 -5.98
CA SER A 208 19.12 -7.62 -6.49
C SER A 208 18.68 -7.67 -7.94
N LEU A 209 17.50 -7.10 -8.25
CA LEU A 209 17.05 -6.84 -9.61
C LEU A 209 17.70 -5.55 -10.09
N VAL A 210 18.40 -5.62 -11.21
CA VAL A 210 19.21 -4.51 -11.70
C VAL A 210 18.93 -4.17 -13.16
N ARG A 211 19.04 -2.89 -13.48
CA ARG A 211 19.11 -2.38 -14.84
C ARG A 211 20.56 -1.99 -15.15
N ILE A 212 21.17 -2.64 -16.15
CA ILE A 212 22.52 -2.28 -16.59
C ILE A 212 22.43 -1.07 -17.54
N LYS A 213 22.97 0.07 -17.11
CA LYS A 213 23.04 1.28 -17.96
C LYS A 213 24.30 1.27 -18.83
N HIS A 214 25.45 0.99 -18.24
CA HIS A 214 26.73 0.93 -18.93
C HIS A 214 27.54 -0.28 -18.49
N GLY A 215 28.45 -0.74 -19.36
CA GLY A 215 29.33 -1.86 -19.07
C GLY A 215 28.64 -3.21 -19.05
N GLN A 216 29.21 -4.12 -18.29
CA GLN A 216 28.70 -5.47 -18.10
C GLN A 216 29.10 -6.02 -16.72
N ILE A 217 28.35 -7.00 -16.22
CA ILE A 217 28.65 -7.74 -14.99
C ILE A 217 28.53 -9.23 -15.25
N LYS A 218 29.47 -10.01 -14.73
CA LYS A 218 29.53 -11.48 -14.90
C LYS A 218 29.82 -12.17 -13.58
N VAL A 219 29.55 -13.45 -13.54
CA VAL A 219 29.89 -14.33 -12.41
C VAL A 219 31.41 -14.28 -12.18
N GLY A 220 31.82 -14.12 -10.90
CA GLY A 220 33.21 -13.99 -10.49
C GLY A 220 33.72 -12.55 -10.41
N ASP A 221 32.96 -11.57 -10.88
CA ASP A 221 33.35 -10.16 -10.73
C ASP A 221 33.25 -9.70 -9.26
N LYS A 222 34.13 -8.76 -8.89
CA LYS A 222 34.06 -8.06 -7.60
C LYS A 222 33.17 -6.82 -7.77
N MET A 223 31.94 -6.98 -7.39
CA MET A 223 30.94 -5.92 -7.39
C MET A 223 31.10 -5.00 -6.19
N LYS A 224 31.02 -3.69 -6.40
CA LYS A 224 31.00 -2.68 -5.33
C LYS A 224 29.66 -1.96 -5.33
N VAL A 225 29.03 -1.87 -4.17
CA VAL A 225 27.86 -1.05 -3.91
C VAL A 225 28.32 0.37 -3.60
N MET A 226 27.88 1.37 -4.37
CA MET A 226 28.53 2.69 -4.32
C MET A 226 28.29 3.45 -3.03
N THR A 227 27.07 3.40 -2.46
CA THR A 227 26.74 4.12 -1.22
C THR A 227 27.40 3.49 0.01
N THR A 228 27.37 2.16 0.13
CA THR A 228 27.95 1.46 1.29
C THR A 228 29.46 1.27 1.15
N GLY A 229 29.99 1.34 -0.06
CA GLY A 229 31.39 1.07 -0.38
C GLY A 229 31.80 -0.40 -0.24
N GLN A 230 30.88 -1.29 0.12
CA GLN A 230 31.15 -2.71 0.33
C GLN A 230 31.40 -3.42 -1.01
N VAL A 231 32.31 -4.39 -0.97
CA VAL A 231 32.67 -5.20 -2.16
C VAL A 231 32.26 -6.64 -1.93
N HIS A 232 31.54 -7.20 -2.90
CA HIS A 232 31.01 -8.56 -2.87
C HIS A 232 31.38 -9.32 -4.14
N LEU A 233 31.58 -10.62 -4.02
CA LEU A 233 31.81 -11.49 -5.18
C LEU A 233 30.49 -11.89 -5.81
N VAL A 234 30.31 -11.66 -7.10
CA VAL A 234 29.13 -12.06 -7.86
C VAL A 234 29.13 -13.58 -8.02
N THR A 235 28.09 -14.23 -7.50
CA THR A 235 27.95 -15.70 -7.53
C THR A 235 27.03 -16.17 -8.64
N LYS A 236 25.96 -15.42 -8.93
CA LYS A 236 25.00 -15.72 -10.01
C LYS A 236 24.54 -14.44 -10.69
N VAL A 237 24.27 -14.56 -11.99
CA VAL A 237 23.73 -13.50 -12.85
C VAL A 237 22.78 -14.12 -13.84
N GLY A 238 21.63 -13.49 -14.06
CA GLY A 238 20.65 -13.96 -15.04
C GLY A 238 19.40 -13.07 -15.10
N TYR A 239 18.33 -13.59 -15.71
CA TYR A 239 17.04 -12.93 -15.82
C TYR A 239 15.88 -13.91 -15.56
N PHE A 240 14.65 -13.42 -15.49
CA PHE A 240 13.45 -14.22 -15.26
C PHE A 240 12.67 -14.43 -16.56
N THR A 241 12.22 -15.67 -16.84
CA THR A 241 11.48 -16.08 -18.06
C THR A 241 10.19 -16.88 -17.81
N PRO A 242 9.27 -16.60 -16.95
CA PRO A 242 9.21 -16.06 -15.60
C PRO A 242 10.08 -16.77 -14.56
N LYS A 243 10.50 -18.02 -14.86
CA LYS A 243 11.43 -18.76 -13.98
C LYS A 243 12.83 -18.18 -14.08
N GLN A 244 13.57 -18.25 -12.99
CA GLN A 244 14.94 -17.81 -12.91
C GLN A 244 15.82 -18.58 -13.93
N LYS A 245 16.51 -17.84 -14.83
CA LYS A 245 17.42 -18.38 -15.84
C LYS A 245 18.80 -17.77 -15.65
N GLU A 246 19.78 -18.61 -15.33
CA GLU A 246 21.18 -18.19 -15.20
C GLU A 246 21.79 -17.97 -16.59
N THR A 247 22.39 -16.81 -16.82
CA THR A 247 23.07 -16.46 -18.09
C THR A 247 24.57 -16.24 -17.92
N GLY A 248 25.00 -16.10 -16.65
CA GLY A 248 26.41 -15.88 -16.32
C GLY A 248 26.92 -14.47 -16.58
N ILE A 249 26.19 -13.66 -17.37
CA ILE A 249 26.55 -12.28 -17.72
C ILE A 249 25.28 -11.46 -17.99
N LEU A 250 25.32 -10.17 -17.59
CA LEU A 250 24.40 -9.12 -18.02
C LEU A 250 25.17 -7.96 -18.62
N LYS A 251 24.63 -7.37 -19.70
CA LYS A 251 25.24 -6.31 -20.51
C LYS A 251 24.41 -5.04 -20.47
N ALA A 252 25.04 -3.93 -20.86
CA ALA A 252 24.35 -2.65 -21.03
C ALA A 252 23.05 -2.82 -21.82
N GLY A 253 21.98 -2.23 -21.32
CA GLY A 253 20.64 -2.34 -21.89
C GLY A 253 19.76 -3.44 -21.26
N GLU A 254 20.32 -4.43 -20.59
CA GLU A 254 19.57 -5.57 -20.04
C GLU A 254 19.05 -5.30 -18.64
N VAL A 255 17.92 -5.95 -18.31
CA VAL A 255 17.36 -6.04 -16.97
C VAL A 255 17.51 -7.48 -16.47
N GLY A 256 17.99 -7.67 -15.25
CA GLY A 256 18.18 -9.01 -14.72
C GLY A 256 18.52 -8.99 -13.23
N TYR A 257 18.85 -10.14 -12.68
CA TYR A 257 19.21 -10.28 -11.28
C TYR A 257 20.71 -10.53 -11.09
N VAL A 258 21.22 -10.06 -9.95
CA VAL A 258 22.56 -10.31 -9.47
C VAL A 258 22.50 -10.86 -8.04
N ILE A 259 23.23 -11.94 -7.79
CA ILE A 259 23.36 -12.55 -6.47
C ILE A 259 24.85 -12.53 -6.09
N SER A 260 25.15 -12.03 -4.91
CA SER A 260 26.53 -11.87 -4.42
C SER A 260 26.72 -12.32 -2.98
N GLY A 261 25.80 -13.12 -2.43
CA GLY A 261 25.89 -13.66 -1.08
C GLY A 261 25.84 -12.60 0.02
N ILE A 262 25.27 -11.43 -0.24
CA ILE A 262 25.05 -10.38 0.76
C ILE A 262 24.07 -10.92 1.80
N LYS A 263 24.50 -10.92 3.06
CA LYS A 263 23.68 -11.35 4.20
C LYS A 263 23.14 -10.19 5.00
N ASP A 264 23.76 -9.02 4.85
CA ASP A 264 23.31 -7.80 5.50
C ASP A 264 22.16 -7.18 4.70
N ILE A 265 21.08 -6.95 5.41
CA ILE A 265 19.84 -6.37 4.91
C ILE A 265 20.07 -5.01 4.23
N LEU A 266 20.98 -4.21 4.75
CA LEU A 266 21.33 -2.89 4.23
C LEU A 266 22.49 -2.92 3.21
N GLY A 267 22.98 -4.09 2.84
CA GLY A 267 24.17 -4.25 1.99
C GLY A 267 23.96 -3.86 0.53
N ALA A 268 22.72 -3.89 0.01
CA ALA A 268 22.38 -3.51 -1.35
C ALA A 268 21.03 -2.78 -1.39
N PRO A 269 20.97 -1.52 -0.95
CA PRO A 269 19.72 -0.76 -0.90
C PRO A 269 19.18 -0.46 -2.30
N VAL A 270 17.86 -0.49 -2.42
CA VAL A 270 17.15 -0.13 -3.66
C VAL A 270 17.45 1.33 -4.04
N GLY A 271 17.71 1.58 -5.32
CA GLY A 271 18.10 2.87 -5.85
C GLY A 271 19.62 3.13 -5.82
N ASP A 272 20.42 2.21 -5.25
CA ASP A 272 21.87 2.33 -5.28
C ASP A 272 22.46 1.88 -6.63
N THR A 273 23.70 2.27 -6.86
CA THR A 273 24.45 1.93 -8.07
C THR A 273 25.47 0.85 -7.76
N LEU A 274 25.44 -0.21 -8.57
CA LEU A 274 26.48 -1.23 -8.59
C LEU A 274 27.56 -0.86 -9.63
N THR A 275 28.82 -1.05 -9.24
CA THR A 275 29.97 -0.89 -10.12
C THR A 275 30.99 -2.01 -9.88
N LEU A 276 32.04 -2.10 -10.70
CA LEU A 276 33.14 -3.05 -10.46
C LEU A 276 34.18 -2.43 -9.53
N ALA A 277 34.68 -3.21 -8.57
CA ALA A 277 35.70 -2.73 -7.64
C ALA A 277 37.04 -2.42 -8.34
N ASP A 278 37.38 -3.19 -9.37
CA ASP A 278 38.63 -3.05 -10.12
C ASP A 278 38.59 -1.91 -11.16
N ASN A 279 37.41 -1.49 -11.62
CA ASN A 279 37.17 -0.37 -12.53
C ASN A 279 35.89 0.37 -12.16
N PRO A 280 35.90 1.14 -11.06
CA PRO A 280 34.69 1.77 -10.55
C PRO A 280 34.25 2.94 -11.43
N SER A 281 32.94 3.08 -11.61
CA SER A 281 32.37 4.26 -12.23
C SER A 281 32.62 5.51 -11.37
N PRO A 282 32.92 6.67 -11.98
CA PRO A 282 33.16 7.92 -11.25
C PRO A 282 31.90 8.54 -10.66
N LYS A 283 30.71 8.19 -11.17
CA LYS A 283 29.42 8.74 -10.71
C LYS A 283 28.43 7.63 -10.44
N ALA A 284 27.65 7.79 -9.38
CA ALA A 284 26.44 6.99 -9.16
C ALA A 284 25.33 7.44 -10.14
N LEU A 285 24.43 6.51 -10.45
CA LEU A 285 23.18 6.83 -11.15
C LEU A 285 22.27 7.62 -10.20
N PRO A 286 21.34 8.43 -10.72
CA PRO A 286 20.30 9.02 -9.90
C PRO A 286 19.53 7.90 -9.19
N GLY A 287 19.54 7.93 -7.86
CA GLY A 287 18.75 6.99 -7.07
C GLY A 287 17.28 7.42 -6.99
N PHE A 288 16.50 6.65 -6.23
CA PHE A 288 15.10 6.98 -5.99
C PHE A 288 14.95 7.95 -4.82
N LYS A 289 13.98 8.86 -4.90
CA LYS A 289 13.59 9.70 -3.78
C LYS A 289 13.01 8.80 -2.68
N ARG A 290 13.42 9.01 -1.43
CA ARG A 290 12.78 8.34 -0.30
C ARG A 290 11.33 8.83 -0.18
N VAL A 291 10.39 7.91 -0.22
CA VAL A 291 8.99 8.22 0.02
C VAL A 291 8.76 8.27 1.52
N GLN A 292 8.05 9.29 1.97
CA GLN A 292 7.65 9.41 3.37
C GLN A 292 6.34 8.63 3.58
N PRO A 293 6.24 7.82 4.63
CA PRO A 293 4.98 7.19 4.98
C PRO A 293 3.88 8.22 5.21
N GLN A 294 2.68 7.87 4.79
CA GLN A 294 1.47 8.68 4.93
C GLN A 294 0.63 8.25 6.13
N VAL A 295 0.72 6.95 6.46
CA VAL A 295 -0.10 6.27 7.48
C VAL A 295 0.81 5.60 8.48
N TYR A 296 0.47 5.71 9.75
CA TYR A 296 1.22 5.10 10.84
C TYR A 296 0.31 4.24 11.72
N ALA A 297 0.73 3.04 12.06
CA ALA A 297 0.04 2.18 13.01
C ALA A 297 1.04 1.45 13.92
N GLY A 298 0.64 1.17 15.14
CA GLY A 298 1.36 0.26 16.02
C GLY A 298 0.98 -1.18 15.70
N LEU A 299 1.98 -2.04 15.49
CA LEU A 299 1.80 -3.47 15.35
C LEU A 299 2.38 -4.17 16.57
N PHE A 300 1.59 -5.02 17.20
CA PHE A 300 1.97 -5.71 18.44
C PHE A 300 1.72 -7.20 18.27
N PRO A 301 2.66 -8.08 18.63
CA PRO A 301 2.41 -9.51 18.62
C PRO A 301 1.41 -9.89 19.73
N VAL A 302 0.52 -10.83 19.43
CA VAL A 302 -0.45 -11.35 20.43
C VAL A 302 0.27 -12.01 21.60
N SER A 303 1.36 -12.75 21.32
CA SER A 303 2.25 -13.32 22.33
C SER A 303 3.52 -12.50 22.46
N SER A 304 3.88 -12.13 23.69
CA SER A 304 5.15 -11.44 23.97
C SER A 304 6.39 -12.26 23.57
N ASP A 305 6.27 -13.59 23.50
CA ASP A 305 7.36 -14.49 23.12
C ASP A 305 7.72 -14.36 21.63
N ASP A 306 6.79 -13.85 20.81
CA ASP A 306 6.99 -13.66 19.36
C ASP A 306 7.69 -12.34 19.01
N TYR A 307 8.02 -11.49 19.98
CA TYR A 307 8.62 -10.17 19.70
C TYR A 307 9.92 -10.24 18.89
N GLU A 308 10.83 -11.16 19.22
CA GLU A 308 12.10 -11.31 18.49
C GLU A 308 11.87 -11.83 17.06
N ASN A 309 10.98 -12.81 16.89
CA ASN A 309 10.59 -13.32 15.58
C ASN A 309 9.95 -12.21 14.74
N PHE A 310 9.12 -11.39 15.36
CA PHE A 310 8.47 -10.25 14.72
C PHE A 310 9.48 -9.19 14.26
N ARG A 311 10.46 -8.85 15.09
CA ARG A 311 11.54 -7.94 14.71
C ARG A 311 12.31 -8.45 13.49
N ASP A 312 12.66 -9.73 13.48
CA ASP A 312 13.39 -10.34 12.37
C ASP A 312 12.55 -10.42 11.09
N ALA A 313 11.24 -10.67 11.21
CA ALA A 313 10.30 -10.65 10.10
C ALA A 313 10.17 -9.24 9.49
N LEU A 314 9.98 -8.20 10.30
CA LEU A 314 9.97 -6.81 9.86
C LEU A 314 11.29 -6.42 9.16
N GLY A 315 12.42 -6.85 9.71
CA GLY A 315 13.72 -6.65 9.08
C GLY A 315 13.80 -7.26 7.68
N LYS A 316 13.31 -8.47 7.49
CA LYS A 316 13.27 -9.14 6.17
C LYS A 316 12.28 -8.47 5.22
N LEU A 317 11.09 -8.07 5.70
CA LEU A 317 10.10 -7.37 4.89
C LEU A 317 10.59 -6.00 4.42
N SER A 318 11.31 -5.27 5.26
CA SER A 318 11.83 -3.94 4.89
C SER A 318 12.92 -3.97 3.79
N ILE A 319 13.54 -5.15 3.52
CA ILE A 319 14.38 -5.31 2.32
C ILE A 319 13.52 -5.38 1.07
N ASN A 320 12.43 -6.16 1.18
CA ASN A 320 11.51 -6.39 0.07
C ASN A 320 10.65 -5.15 -0.21
N ASP A 321 10.49 -4.28 0.80
CA ASP A 321 9.68 -3.08 0.74
C ASP A 321 10.43 -1.91 1.40
N ALA A 322 11.13 -1.14 0.59
CA ALA A 322 11.92 0.01 1.04
C ALA A 322 11.06 1.19 1.53
N SER A 323 9.74 1.14 1.37
CA SER A 323 8.80 2.14 1.88
C SER A 323 8.34 1.87 3.31
N LEU A 324 8.50 0.62 3.79
CA LEU A 324 8.18 0.23 5.16
C LEU A 324 9.21 0.81 6.14
N LEU A 325 8.77 1.72 6.98
CA LEU A 325 9.53 2.22 8.12
C LEU A 325 8.99 1.61 9.40
N TYR A 326 9.87 1.28 10.34
CA TYR A 326 9.44 0.79 11.65
C TYR A 326 10.42 1.19 12.75
N GLU A 327 9.87 1.47 13.94
CA GLU A 327 10.63 1.77 15.15
C GLU A 327 10.00 1.03 16.35
N PRO A 328 10.79 0.66 17.36
CA PRO A 328 10.25 0.03 18.57
C PRO A 328 9.21 0.93 19.25
N GLU A 329 8.08 0.35 19.62
CA GLU A 329 7.01 1.00 20.38
C GLU A 329 6.66 0.16 21.61
N ASN A 330 6.30 0.82 22.71
CA ASN A 330 5.84 0.16 23.93
C ASN A 330 4.48 0.72 24.34
N SER A 331 3.49 -0.15 24.39
CA SER A 331 2.14 0.15 24.87
C SER A 331 1.93 -0.39 26.28
N SER A 332 1.32 0.41 27.15
CA SER A 332 0.96 -0.03 28.48
C SER A 332 -0.09 -1.16 28.49
N ALA A 333 -0.88 -1.26 27.42
CA ALA A 333 -1.94 -2.26 27.25
C ALA A 333 -1.47 -3.51 26.49
N LEU A 334 -0.61 -3.34 25.46
CA LEU A 334 -0.23 -4.39 24.50
C LEU A 334 1.22 -4.87 24.67
N GLY A 335 2.04 -4.19 25.48
CA GLY A 335 3.45 -4.52 25.67
C GLY A 335 4.35 -4.00 24.57
N PHE A 336 5.38 -4.77 24.21
CA PHE A 336 6.37 -4.38 23.19
C PHE A 336 5.89 -4.71 21.78
N GLY A 337 6.06 -3.77 20.87
CA GLY A 337 5.74 -3.87 19.45
C GLY A 337 6.55 -2.90 18.63
N PHE A 338 6.03 -2.56 17.45
CA PHE A 338 6.67 -1.62 16.54
C PHE A 338 5.66 -0.60 16.01
N ARG A 339 6.07 0.66 15.99
CA ARG A 339 5.41 1.72 15.23
C ARG A 339 5.85 1.61 13.79
N CYS A 340 4.91 1.33 12.89
CA CYS A 340 5.19 1.15 11.47
C CYS A 340 4.59 2.29 10.66
N GLY A 341 5.33 2.75 9.65
CA GLY A 341 4.89 3.72 8.67
C GLY A 341 4.64 3.07 7.32
N PHE A 342 3.52 3.40 6.69
CA PHE A 342 3.00 2.82 5.46
C PHE A 342 2.65 3.89 4.44
N LEU A 343 2.60 3.54 3.15
CA LEU A 343 2.19 4.45 2.09
C LEU A 343 0.68 4.75 2.11
N GLY A 344 -0.12 3.78 2.52
CA GLY A 344 -1.58 3.89 2.64
C GLY A 344 -2.17 2.75 3.45
N LEU A 345 -3.51 2.66 3.52
CA LEU A 345 -4.19 1.59 4.25
C LEU A 345 -4.02 0.22 3.61
N LEU A 346 -4.11 0.14 2.28
CA LEU A 346 -3.94 -1.14 1.58
C LEU A 346 -2.53 -1.68 1.81
N HIS A 347 -1.52 -0.81 1.78
CA HIS A 347 -0.15 -1.18 2.10
C HIS A 347 -0.04 -1.73 3.53
N MET A 348 -0.67 -1.07 4.51
CA MET A 348 -0.71 -1.54 5.91
C MET A 348 -1.34 -2.93 6.04
N GLU A 349 -2.50 -3.15 5.41
CA GLU A 349 -3.20 -4.43 5.42
C GLU A 349 -2.36 -5.55 4.81
N ILE A 350 -1.69 -5.27 3.69
CA ILE A 350 -0.83 -6.24 3.01
C ILE A 350 0.38 -6.60 3.87
N ILE A 351 1.03 -5.64 4.49
CA ILE A 351 2.17 -5.91 5.39
C ILE A 351 1.73 -6.75 6.58
N GLN A 352 0.58 -6.42 7.19
CA GLN A 352 0.00 -7.22 8.27
C GLN A 352 -0.27 -8.66 7.81
N GLU A 353 -0.97 -8.83 6.69
CA GLU A 353 -1.33 -10.15 6.17
C GLU A 353 -0.09 -10.98 5.77
N ARG A 354 0.96 -10.34 5.24
CA ARG A 354 2.24 -11.00 4.97
C ARG A 354 2.93 -11.46 6.25
N LEU A 355 2.94 -10.65 7.31
CA LEU A 355 3.50 -11.03 8.61
C LEU A 355 2.75 -12.24 9.21
N GLU A 356 1.43 -12.27 9.09
CA GLU A 356 0.60 -13.37 9.56
C GLU A 356 0.82 -14.65 8.72
N ARG A 357 0.82 -14.56 7.38
CA ARG A 357 0.90 -15.75 6.51
C ARG A 357 2.31 -16.26 6.25
N GLU A 358 3.28 -15.36 6.01
CA GLU A 358 4.64 -15.76 5.63
C GLU A 358 5.51 -16.08 6.85
N TYR A 359 5.20 -15.47 8.02
CA TYR A 359 6.01 -15.58 9.24
C TYR A 359 5.28 -16.19 10.43
N ASP A 360 3.99 -16.53 10.28
CA ASP A 360 3.16 -17.16 11.32
C ASP A 360 3.11 -16.31 12.62
N ILE A 361 2.93 -14.99 12.48
CA ILE A 361 2.90 -14.03 13.60
C ILE A 361 1.51 -13.41 13.68
N ASP A 362 0.76 -13.75 14.74
CA ASP A 362 -0.52 -13.12 15.04
C ASP A 362 -0.30 -11.70 15.59
N LEU A 363 -0.96 -10.70 14.98
CA LEU A 363 -0.74 -9.29 15.26
C LEU A 363 -2.01 -8.58 15.75
N ILE A 364 -1.81 -7.64 16.66
CA ILE A 364 -2.79 -6.61 17.02
C ILE A 364 -2.35 -5.30 16.39
N THR A 365 -3.22 -4.71 15.55
CA THR A 365 -2.97 -3.43 14.90
C THR A 365 -3.74 -2.33 15.61
N THR A 366 -3.06 -1.23 15.95
CA THR A 366 -3.72 -0.03 16.48
C THR A 366 -4.39 0.76 15.37
N ALA A 367 -5.23 1.74 15.73
CA ALA A 367 -5.82 2.66 14.76
C ALA A 367 -4.74 3.33 13.89
N PRO A 368 -4.93 3.38 12.56
CA PRO A 368 -4.03 4.14 11.70
C PRO A 368 -4.16 5.63 12.00
N THR A 369 -3.02 6.30 11.98
CA THR A 369 -2.90 7.75 12.19
C THR A 369 -2.06 8.36 11.08
N VAL A 370 -2.20 9.67 10.91
CA VAL A 370 -1.34 10.48 10.04
C VAL A 370 -0.33 11.24 10.90
N ILE A 371 0.69 11.84 10.28
CA ILE A 371 1.61 12.73 10.99
C ILE A 371 0.95 14.08 11.20
N TYR A 372 0.98 14.58 12.44
CA TYR A 372 0.60 15.94 12.79
C TYR A 372 1.83 16.77 13.09
N GLU A 373 1.84 18.04 12.66
CA GLU A 373 2.86 19.01 13.04
C GLU A 373 2.36 19.75 14.27
N VAL A 374 3.09 19.65 15.38
CA VAL A 374 2.71 20.23 16.67
C VAL A 374 3.73 21.29 17.06
N GLU A 375 3.27 22.55 17.19
CA GLU A 375 4.06 23.64 17.73
C GLU A 375 3.79 23.77 19.23
N GLN A 376 4.84 23.64 20.04
CA GLN A 376 4.76 23.81 21.49
C GLN A 376 4.88 25.28 21.90
N ASN A 377 4.48 25.62 23.13
CA ASN A 377 4.56 26.99 23.67
C ASN A 377 6.00 27.51 23.77
N ASN A 378 7.00 26.64 23.78
CA ASN A 378 8.43 27.00 23.76
C ASN A 378 8.95 27.33 22.34
N GLY A 379 8.11 27.17 21.30
CA GLY A 379 8.44 27.39 19.89
C GLY A 379 9.08 26.18 19.20
N GLU A 380 9.24 25.04 19.88
CA GLU A 380 9.65 23.79 19.23
C GLU A 380 8.53 23.22 18.39
N VAL A 381 8.89 22.72 17.20
CA VAL A 381 7.98 22.03 16.28
C VAL A 381 8.39 20.56 16.23
N GLU A 382 7.44 19.69 16.54
CA GLU A 382 7.65 18.25 16.47
C GLU A 382 6.58 17.60 15.59
N TYR A 383 6.97 16.46 14.96
CA TYR A 383 6.06 15.65 14.14
C TYR A 383 5.56 14.48 14.98
N VAL A 384 4.23 14.41 15.16
CA VAL A 384 3.56 13.42 16.01
C VAL A 384 2.81 12.44 15.11
N ASP A 385 3.25 11.20 15.13
CA ASP A 385 2.68 10.07 14.38
C ASP A 385 1.82 9.14 15.22
N SER A 386 1.78 9.35 16.54
CA SER A 386 1.04 8.52 17.50
C SER A 386 0.31 9.37 18.53
N PRO A 387 -0.94 9.03 18.89
CA PRO A 387 -1.65 9.71 19.99
C PRO A 387 -0.89 9.67 21.32
N ALA A 388 -0.07 8.63 21.55
CA ALA A 388 0.74 8.49 22.75
C ALA A 388 1.87 9.54 22.84
N LYS A 389 2.42 9.95 21.68
CA LYS A 389 3.49 10.95 21.60
C LYS A 389 2.98 12.40 21.68
N LEU A 390 1.65 12.63 21.62
CA LEU A 390 1.11 13.98 21.67
C LEU A 390 1.42 14.64 23.03
N PRO A 391 2.07 15.82 23.05
CA PRO A 391 2.35 16.57 24.28
C PRO A 391 1.09 16.88 25.09
N PRO A 392 1.22 17.12 26.39
CA PRO A 392 0.10 17.60 27.21
C PRO A 392 -0.52 18.88 26.61
N THR A 393 -1.84 18.99 26.61
CA THR A 393 -2.59 20.06 25.98
C THR A 393 -2.14 21.47 26.40
N ASN A 394 -1.66 21.62 27.65
CA ASN A 394 -1.16 22.92 28.16
C ASN A 394 0.16 23.36 27.51
N ASN A 395 0.91 22.44 26.92
CA ASN A 395 2.20 22.72 26.27
C ASN A 395 2.05 22.95 24.77
N ILE A 396 0.89 22.65 24.20
CA ILE A 396 0.61 22.79 22.78
C ILE A 396 0.13 24.22 22.50
N LYS A 397 0.79 24.89 21.55
CA LYS A 397 0.37 26.17 21.02
C LYS A 397 -0.56 25.99 19.82
N GLU A 398 -0.15 25.16 18.86
CA GLU A 398 -0.89 24.89 17.63
C GLU A 398 -0.69 23.45 17.17
N ILE A 399 -1.73 22.87 16.56
CA ILE A 399 -1.64 21.59 15.84
C ILE A 399 -2.01 21.85 14.40
N ARG A 400 -1.18 21.32 13.47
CA ARG A 400 -1.44 21.35 12.05
C ARG A 400 -1.64 19.96 11.54
N GLU A 401 -2.74 19.74 10.82
CA GLU A 401 -3.05 18.46 10.17
C GLU A 401 -2.51 18.45 8.74
N PRO A 402 -2.10 17.27 8.21
CA PRO A 402 -1.70 17.13 6.82
C PRO A 402 -2.93 17.18 5.91
N ILE A 403 -2.83 17.95 4.84
CA ILE A 403 -3.85 18.08 3.80
C ILE A 403 -3.41 17.29 2.58
N ALA A 404 -4.33 16.48 2.05
CA ALA A 404 -4.17 15.79 0.78
C ALA A 404 -4.83 16.59 -0.35
N GLU A 405 -4.14 16.72 -1.47
CA GLU A 405 -4.75 17.07 -2.74
C GLU A 405 -5.31 15.79 -3.36
N CYS A 406 -6.63 15.73 -3.49
CA CYS A 406 -7.37 14.58 -3.98
C CYS A 406 -7.88 14.86 -5.40
N ASN A 407 -7.41 14.10 -6.38
CA ASN A 407 -7.89 14.12 -7.75
C ASN A 407 -8.90 12.99 -7.95
N ILE A 408 -10.15 13.34 -8.23
CA ILE A 408 -11.26 12.42 -8.36
C ILE A 408 -11.81 12.52 -9.78
N LEU A 409 -11.87 11.39 -10.47
CA LEU A 409 -12.55 11.30 -11.76
C LEU A 409 -13.87 10.54 -11.57
N VAL A 410 -14.98 11.14 -12.01
CA VAL A 410 -16.32 10.63 -11.74
C VAL A 410 -17.27 10.92 -12.90
N PRO A 411 -18.17 9.97 -13.30
CA PRO A 411 -19.23 10.26 -14.25
C PRO A 411 -20.20 11.32 -13.72
N GLN A 412 -20.75 12.15 -14.63
CA GLN A 412 -21.66 13.25 -14.27
C GLN A 412 -22.87 12.81 -13.43
N ASP A 413 -23.36 11.59 -13.63
CA ASP A 413 -24.52 11.03 -12.91
C ASP A 413 -24.28 10.91 -11.39
N TYR A 414 -23.03 10.75 -10.97
CA TYR A 414 -22.64 10.58 -9.55
C TYR A 414 -22.01 11.84 -8.94
N LEU A 415 -21.85 12.92 -9.73
CA LEU A 415 -21.16 14.14 -9.34
C LEU A 415 -21.67 14.73 -8.02
N GLY A 416 -23.00 14.90 -7.89
CA GLY A 416 -23.62 15.49 -6.70
C GLY A 416 -23.37 14.68 -5.43
N ASN A 417 -23.39 13.36 -5.52
CA ASN A 417 -23.15 12.47 -4.40
C ASN A 417 -21.68 12.54 -3.94
N VAL A 418 -20.74 12.58 -4.88
CA VAL A 418 -19.30 12.69 -4.61
C VAL A 418 -18.98 14.04 -4.00
N ILE A 419 -19.53 15.14 -4.51
CA ILE A 419 -19.38 16.47 -3.90
C ILE A 419 -19.88 16.46 -2.44
N THR A 420 -21.04 15.86 -2.17
CA THR A 420 -21.58 15.75 -0.81
C THR A 420 -20.65 14.96 0.10
N LEU A 421 -20.06 13.86 -0.39
CA LEU A 421 -19.07 13.08 0.35
C LEU A 421 -17.83 13.91 0.68
N CYS A 422 -17.27 14.62 -0.30
CA CYS A 422 -16.08 15.46 -0.10
C CYS A 422 -16.32 16.57 0.93
N ILE A 423 -17.46 17.25 0.87
CA ILE A 423 -17.85 18.28 1.85
C ILE A 423 -18.00 17.65 3.25
N GLY A 424 -18.64 16.49 3.36
CA GLY A 424 -18.79 15.75 4.62
C GLY A 424 -17.46 15.33 5.25
N LYS A 425 -16.40 15.23 4.44
CA LYS A 425 -15.02 14.94 4.85
C LYS A 425 -14.16 16.21 4.98
N ARG A 426 -14.79 17.36 5.20
CA ARG A 426 -14.11 18.66 5.39
C ARG A 426 -13.31 19.11 4.15
N GLY A 427 -13.64 18.56 2.98
CA GLY A 427 -12.96 18.85 1.73
C GLY A 427 -13.32 20.24 1.18
N VAL A 428 -12.32 20.92 0.61
CA VAL A 428 -12.43 22.19 -0.08
C VAL A 428 -12.14 21.98 -1.56
N GLN A 429 -13.12 22.27 -2.43
CA GLN A 429 -12.97 22.15 -3.87
C GLN A 429 -12.01 23.23 -4.40
N THR A 430 -10.97 22.81 -5.14
CA THR A 430 -10.01 23.71 -5.77
C THR A 430 -10.23 23.82 -7.27
N LYS A 431 -10.52 22.71 -7.95
CA LYS A 431 -10.74 22.67 -9.40
C LYS A 431 -11.88 21.74 -9.76
N MET A 432 -12.52 22.02 -10.90
CA MET A 432 -13.48 21.14 -11.54
C MET A 432 -13.41 21.33 -13.06
N ALA A 433 -13.28 20.24 -13.81
CA ALA A 433 -13.24 20.25 -15.27
C ALA A 433 -14.13 19.15 -15.82
N TYR A 434 -14.80 19.44 -16.93
CA TYR A 434 -15.65 18.50 -17.63
C TYR A 434 -14.91 17.95 -18.85
N HIS A 435 -14.84 16.62 -18.95
CA HIS A 435 -14.26 15.88 -20.06
C HIS A 435 -15.29 14.91 -20.62
N GLY A 436 -16.06 15.36 -21.60
CA GLY A 436 -17.16 14.56 -22.15
C GLY A 436 -18.20 14.16 -21.08
N LYS A 437 -18.32 12.86 -20.79
CA LYS A 437 -19.20 12.31 -19.75
C LYS A 437 -18.54 12.24 -18.35
N GLN A 438 -17.24 12.44 -18.26
CA GLN A 438 -16.47 12.42 -17.02
C GLN A 438 -16.28 13.83 -16.47
N VAL A 439 -16.15 13.93 -15.16
CA VAL A 439 -15.81 15.18 -14.45
C VAL A 439 -14.57 14.93 -13.59
N ALA A 440 -13.56 15.72 -13.80
CA ALA A 440 -12.37 15.75 -12.97
C ALA A 440 -12.56 16.77 -11.85
N LEU A 441 -12.47 16.32 -10.61
CA LEU A 441 -12.58 17.15 -9.40
C LEU A 441 -11.24 17.15 -8.68
N THR A 442 -10.77 18.31 -8.26
CA THR A 442 -9.65 18.40 -7.33
C THR A 442 -10.14 19.00 -6.02
N TYR A 443 -9.90 18.29 -4.92
CA TYR A 443 -10.26 18.68 -3.57
C TYR A 443 -9.03 18.67 -2.67
N GLU A 444 -8.96 19.64 -1.76
CA GLU A 444 -8.09 19.55 -0.60
C GLU A 444 -8.88 18.95 0.57
N ILE A 445 -8.47 17.77 1.02
CA ILE A 445 -9.13 17.01 2.10
C ILE A 445 -8.10 16.70 3.19
N PRO A 446 -8.43 16.84 4.49
CA PRO A 446 -7.53 16.39 5.55
C PRO A 446 -7.14 14.92 5.37
N MET A 447 -5.84 14.64 5.40
CA MET A 447 -5.30 13.28 5.14
C MET A 447 -5.92 12.23 6.07
N GLY A 448 -6.17 12.57 7.34
CA GLY A 448 -6.82 11.68 8.29
C GLY A 448 -8.24 11.26 7.89
N GLU A 449 -8.96 12.11 7.14
CA GLU A 449 -10.29 11.76 6.62
C GLU A 449 -10.20 10.93 5.34
N VAL A 450 -9.13 11.08 4.55
CA VAL A 450 -8.89 10.29 3.32
C VAL A 450 -8.51 8.86 3.68
N VAL A 451 -7.57 8.71 4.60
CA VAL A 451 -6.97 7.43 4.95
C VAL A 451 -7.96 6.45 5.60
N LEU A 452 -8.95 6.92 6.35
CA LEU A 452 -9.80 6.02 7.15
C LEU A 452 -10.84 5.24 6.31
N ASP A 453 -11.69 5.94 5.55
CA ASP A 453 -12.83 5.30 4.88
C ASP A 453 -13.25 5.99 3.56
N PHE A 454 -12.52 7.02 3.13
CA PHE A 454 -12.94 7.84 2.00
C PHE A 454 -13.00 7.05 0.70
N PHE A 455 -12.02 6.19 0.44
CA PHE A 455 -11.98 5.38 -0.78
C PHE A 455 -13.16 4.42 -0.87
N ASP A 456 -13.47 3.70 0.21
CA ASP A 456 -14.59 2.77 0.27
C ASP A 456 -15.93 3.49 0.07
N ARG A 457 -16.08 4.66 0.69
CA ARG A 457 -17.29 5.50 0.53
C ARG A 457 -17.39 6.09 -0.87
N LEU A 458 -16.27 6.50 -1.46
CA LEU A 458 -16.25 7.01 -2.83
C LEU A 458 -16.72 5.93 -3.81
N LYS A 459 -16.17 4.72 -3.69
CA LYS A 459 -16.57 3.56 -4.51
C LYS A 459 -18.06 3.20 -4.31
N SER A 460 -18.55 3.12 -3.08
CA SER A 460 -19.94 2.80 -2.82
C SER A 460 -20.89 3.90 -3.31
N THR A 461 -20.57 5.16 -3.09
CA THR A 461 -21.38 6.32 -3.50
C THR A 461 -21.48 6.46 -5.03
N SER A 462 -20.43 6.08 -5.74
CA SER A 462 -20.35 6.12 -7.20
C SER A 462 -20.66 4.79 -7.87
N ARG A 463 -21.06 3.76 -7.13
CA ARG A 463 -21.24 2.37 -7.61
C ARG A 463 -19.99 1.80 -8.29
N GLY A 464 -18.82 2.17 -7.82
CA GLY A 464 -17.54 1.71 -8.34
C GLY A 464 -16.97 2.56 -9.48
N TYR A 465 -17.72 3.55 -10.00
CA TYR A 465 -17.29 4.33 -11.17
C TYR A 465 -16.35 5.51 -10.87
N ALA A 466 -16.23 5.97 -9.62
CA ALA A 466 -15.29 7.02 -9.29
C ALA A 466 -13.93 6.45 -8.96
N SER A 467 -12.88 7.10 -9.46
CA SER A 467 -11.51 6.83 -9.10
C SER A 467 -10.89 7.98 -8.30
N LEU A 468 -9.91 7.66 -7.47
CA LEU A 468 -9.23 8.59 -6.58
C LEU A 468 -7.73 8.43 -6.70
N GLU A 469 -7.05 9.55 -6.78
CA GLU A 469 -5.64 9.69 -6.50
C GLU A 469 -5.45 10.80 -5.48
N TYR A 470 -4.51 10.65 -4.56
CA TYR A 470 -4.21 11.69 -3.58
C TYR A 470 -2.72 11.80 -3.29
N ASN A 471 -2.29 13.03 -3.03
CA ASN A 471 -0.90 13.34 -2.67
C ASN A 471 -0.88 14.30 -1.49
N PHE A 472 0.16 14.20 -0.65
CA PHE A 472 0.37 15.19 0.40
C PHE A 472 0.60 16.57 -0.22
N SER A 473 -0.12 17.58 0.25
CA SER A 473 0.01 18.97 -0.20
C SER A 473 0.75 19.83 0.82
N ARG A 474 0.20 20.00 2.01
CA ARG A 474 0.74 20.88 3.06
C ARG A 474 0.20 20.53 4.44
N PHE A 475 0.80 21.12 5.46
CA PHE A 475 0.20 21.16 6.80
C PHE A 475 -0.68 22.39 6.94
N GLN A 476 -1.83 22.25 7.62
CA GLN A 476 -2.80 23.31 7.88
C GLN A 476 -3.25 23.30 9.33
N LEU A 477 -3.36 24.51 9.93
CA LEU A 477 -3.86 24.68 11.28
C LEU A 477 -5.26 24.08 11.43
N ALA A 478 -5.46 23.26 12.48
CA ALA A 478 -6.73 22.61 12.77
C ALA A 478 -6.95 22.43 14.28
N ASP A 479 -8.21 22.47 14.72
CA ASP A 479 -8.58 22.20 16.12
C ASP A 479 -8.62 20.69 16.39
N MET A 480 -7.44 20.10 16.49
CA MET A 480 -7.28 18.67 16.73
C MET A 480 -7.28 18.36 18.23
N VAL A 481 -7.92 17.28 18.60
CA VAL A 481 -7.99 16.80 19.99
C VAL A 481 -7.66 15.32 20.08
N ARG A 482 -7.03 14.95 21.20
CA ARG A 482 -6.83 13.54 21.54
C ARG A 482 -8.06 13.02 22.27
N VAL A 483 -8.63 11.94 21.77
CA VAL A 483 -9.71 11.19 22.43
C VAL A 483 -9.10 9.95 23.06
N ASP A 484 -9.15 9.87 24.39
CA ASP A 484 -8.71 8.72 25.16
C ASP A 484 -9.87 7.75 25.41
N VAL A 485 -9.61 6.45 25.31
CA VAL A 485 -10.57 5.41 25.70
C VAL A 485 -10.21 4.87 27.07
N MET A 486 -11.22 4.79 27.96
CA MET A 486 -11.05 4.24 29.30
C MET A 486 -11.97 3.05 29.50
N ILE A 487 -11.42 1.96 30.04
CA ILE A 487 -12.15 0.75 30.40
C ILE A 487 -12.07 0.58 31.91
N ASN A 488 -13.21 0.66 32.57
CA ASN A 488 -13.33 0.67 34.06
C ASN A 488 -12.52 1.76 34.78
N GLY A 489 -12.15 2.83 34.09
CA GLY A 489 -11.35 3.93 34.59
C GLY A 489 -9.88 3.91 34.21
N ASP A 490 -9.39 2.77 33.70
CA ASP A 490 -8.02 2.64 33.19
C ASP A 490 -7.95 3.09 31.73
N ARG A 491 -6.98 3.92 31.37
CA ARG A 491 -6.75 4.35 30.00
C ARG A 491 -6.12 3.22 29.20
N VAL A 492 -6.62 3.04 27.98
CA VAL A 492 -6.07 2.10 26.99
C VAL A 492 -5.43 2.92 25.88
N ASP A 493 -4.11 3.06 25.94
CA ASP A 493 -3.32 3.89 25.01
C ASP A 493 -3.45 3.45 23.56
N ALA A 494 -3.51 2.15 23.30
CA ALA A 494 -3.68 1.55 21.98
C ALA A 494 -5.01 1.92 21.28
N LEU A 495 -6.00 2.40 22.03
CA LEU A 495 -7.32 2.83 21.52
C LEU A 495 -7.46 4.36 21.44
N ALA A 496 -6.44 5.11 21.83
CA ALA A 496 -6.45 6.55 21.71
C ALA A 496 -6.37 6.98 20.24
N LEU A 497 -7.05 8.08 19.90
CA LEU A 497 -7.04 8.63 18.55
C LEU A 497 -6.93 10.16 18.58
N ILE A 498 -6.41 10.75 17.49
CA ILE A 498 -6.40 12.19 17.26
C ILE A 498 -7.45 12.49 16.19
N THR A 499 -8.38 13.40 16.49
CA THR A 499 -9.46 13.76 15.57
C THR A 499 -9.79 15.24 15.69
N HIS A 500 -10.47 15.78 14.68
CA HIS A 500 -11.00 17.15 14.76
C HIS A 500 -12.06 17.27 15.85
N ARG A 501 -12.06 18.40 16.60
CA ARG A 501 -12.95 18.62 17.73
C ARG A 501 -14.41 18.41 17.39
N ASP A 502 -14.87 18.90 16.22
CA ASP A 502 -16.27 18.79 15.81
C ASP A 502 -16.72 17.33 15.64
N ASN A 503 -15.83 16.45 15.22
CA ASN A 503 -16.11 15.03 14.99
C ASN A 503 -15.90 14.19 16.28
N SER A 504 -15.24 14.72 17.30
CA SER A 504 -14.78 13.96 18.46
C SER A 504 -15.92 13.31 19.26
N GLU A 505 -17.08 13.98 19.41
CA GLU A 505 -18.22 13.42 20.14
C GLU A 505 -18.91 12.28 19.37
N SER A 506 -19.04 12.41 18.04
CA SER A 506 -19.58 11.35 17.19
C SER A 506 -18.66 10.13 17.18
N TYR A 507 -17.37 10.33 16.90
CA TYR A 507 -16.37 9.27 16.94
C TYR A 507 -16.32 8.56 18.30
N GLY A 508 -16.29 9.34 19.39
CA GLY A 508 -16.26 8.78 20.73
C GLY A 508 -17.49 7.92 21.04
N ARG A 509 -18.67 8.31 20.58
CA ARG A 509 -19.92 7.58 20.78
C ARG A 509 -19.92 6.27 19.99
N ASP A 510 -19.60 6.32 18.71
CA ASP A 510 -19.60 5.18 17.82
C ASP A 510 -18.58 4.13 18.28
N LEU A 511 -17.38 4.59 18.68
CA LEU A 511 -16.33 3.73 19.24
C LEU A 511 -16.79 3.00 20.51
N VAL A 512 -17.36 3.74 21.47
CA VAL A 512 -17.81 3.16 22.74
C VAL A 512 -18.98 2.19 22.53
N GLU A 513 -19.86 2.42 21.55
CA GLU A 513 -20.95 1.49 21.21
C GLU A 513 -20.43 0.22 20.55
N LYS A 514 -19.54 0.33 19.56
CA LYS A 514 -18.91 -0.83 18.92
C LYS A 514 -18.12 -1.68 19.92
N MET A 515 -17.32 -1.06 20.76
CA MET A 515 -16.59 -1.77 21.81
C MET A 515 -17.50 -2.49 22.80
N LYS A 516 -18.66 -1.93 23.14
CA LYS A 516 -19.65 -2.59 24.00
C LYS A 516 -20.16 -3.89 23.39
N ASP A 517 -20.32 -3.94 22.07
CA ASP A 517 -20.82 -5.13 21.38
C ASP A 517 -19.73 -6.20 21.21
N LEU A 518 -18.47 -5.80 21.08
CA LEU A 518 -17.32 -6.69 20.92
C LEU A 518 -16.79 -7.24 22.25
N ILE A 519 -16.80 -6.44 23.32
CA ILE A 519 -16.30 -6.90 24.61
C ILE A 519 -17.29 -7.89 25.26
N PRO A 520 -16.88 -9.13 25.54
CA PRO A 520 -17.76 -10.14 26.11
C PRO A 520 -18.22 -9.77 27.53
N ARG A 521 -19.44 -10.18 27.86
CA ARG A 521 -19.96 -9.98 29.22
C ARG A 521 -19.15 -10.77 30.25
N GLN A 522 -18.64 -10.08 31.24
CA GLN A 522 -17.88 -10.66 32.32
C GLN A 522 -18.70 -10.69 33.63
N MET A 523 -18.11 -11.15 34.74
CA MET A 523 -18.82 -11.30 36.03
C MET A 523 -19.15 -9.96 36.72
N PHE A 524 -18.68 -8.84 36.14
CA PHE A 524 -18.93 -7.47 36.63
C PHE A 524 -19.30 -6.56 35.45
N ASN A 525 -19.85 -5.38 35.74
CA ASN A 525 -20.14 -4.38 34.72
C ASN A 525 -18.84 -3.71 34.26
N ILE A 526 -18.67 -3.60 32.95
CA ILE A 526 -17.52 -2.93 32.33
C ILE A 526 -18.00 -1.56 31.84
N ALA A 527 -17.45 -0.50 32.38
CA ALA A 527 -17.69 0.87 31.90
C ALA A 527 -16.69 1.21 30.84
N ILE A 528 -17.16 1.55 29.62
CA ILE A 528 -16.36 2.02 28.51
C ILE A 528 -16.64 3.50 28.34
N GLN A 529 -15.62 4.33 28.30
CA GLN A 529 -15.73 5.79 28.24
C GLN A 529 -14.76 6.35 27.21
N ALA A 530 -15.21 7.32 26.42
CA ALA A 530 -14.35 8.16 25.60
C ALA A 530 -14.23 9.54 26.28
N ALA A 531 -13.03 10.10 26.34
CA ALA A 531 -12.77 11.36 27.00
C ALA A 531 -11.77 12.23 26.26
N ILE A 532 -11.92 13.56 26.36
CA ILE A 532 -10.94 14.55 25.94
C ILE A 532 -10.34 15.17 27.19
N GLY A 533 -9.10 14.86 27.50
CA GLY A 533 -8.47 15.23 28.76
C GLY A 533 -9.22 14.65 29.96
N SER A 534 -9.88 15.51 30.77
CA SER A 534 -10.71 15.11 31.91
C SER A 534 -12.22 15.02 31.60
N LYS A 535 -12.66 15.54 30.43
CA LYS A 535 -14.08 15.57 30.06
C LYS A 535 -14.48 14.29 29.37
N ILE A 536 -15.41 13.53 29.96
CA ILE A 536 -16.03 12.38 29.32
C ILE A 536 -17.03 12.86 28.27
N ILE A 537 -16.85 12.44 27.00
CA ILE A 537 -17.69 12.80 25.86
C ILE A 537 -18.71 11.72 25.51
N ALA A 538 -18.36 10.45 25.74
CA ALA A 538 -19.26 9.33 25.51
C ALA A 538 -19.05 8.23 26.58
N ARG A 539 -20.12 7.46 26.85
CA ARG A 539 -20.06 6.35 27.81
C ARG A 539 -21.03 5.24 27.42
N SER A 540 -20.57 3.99 27.50
CA SER A 540 -21.41 2.81 27.42
C SER A 540 -21.05 1.81 28.51
N THR A 541 -21.88 0.78 28.72
CA THR A 541 -21.63 -0.20 29.77
C THR A 541 -22.00 -1.60 29.27
N VAL A 542 -21.03 -2.51 29.30
CA VAL A 542 -21.26 -3.95 29.08
C VAL A 542 -21.84 -4.51 30.39
N LYS A 543 -23.08 -4.99 30.30
CA LYS A 543 -23.76 -5.54 31.46
C LYS A 543 -23.13 -6.87 31.89
N GLN A 544 -22.95 -7.06 33.19
CA GLN A 544 -22.40 -8.28 33.76
C GLN A 544 -23.23 -9.53 33.43
N LEU A 545 -22.58 -10.68 33.41
CA LEU A 545 -23.26 -11.98 33.42
C LEU A 545 -24.10 -12.11 34.70
N THR A 546 -25.39 -12.36 34.56
CA THR A 546 -26.30 -12.48 35.68
C THR A 546 -26.83 -13.91 35.76
N LYS A 547 -26.38 -14.65 36.77
CA LYS A 547 -26.99 -15.93 37.12
C LYS A 547 -28.27 -15.64 37.89
N ASN A 548 -29.39 -16.22 37.49
CA ASN A 548 -30.64 -16.10 38.21
C ASN A 548 -30.55 -16.93 39.52
N VAL A 549 -30.04 -16.29 40.59
CA VAL A 549 -29.88 -16.95 41.89
C VAL A 549 -31.23 -17.23 42.58
N LEU A 550 -32.33 -16.64 42.04
CA LEU A 550 -33.67 -16.81 42.54
C LEU A 550 -34.44 -17.95 41.87
N ALA A 551 -33.93 -18.53 40.78
CA ALA A 551 -34.60 -19.57 39.98
C ALA A 551 -34.97 -20.83 40.82
N LYS A 552 -34.20 -21.09 41.89
CA LYS A 552 -34.44 -22.22 42.81
C LYS A 552 -35.19 -21.81 44.09
N CYS A 553 -35.67 -20.56 44.19
CA CYS A 553 -36.41 -20.09 45.34
C CYS A 553 -37.90 -20.26 45.10
N TYR A 554 -38.44 -21.43 45.43
CA TYR A 554 -39.88 -21.70 45.47
C TYR A 554 -40.47 -21.12 46.77
N GLY A 555 -41.49 -20.24 46.62
CA GLY A 555 -42.21 -19.66 47.77
C GLY A 555 -41.89 -18.20 48.09
N GLY A 556 -42.70 -17.57 48.94
CA GLY A 556 -42.74 -16.13 49.21
C GLY A 556 -41.68 -15.58 50.16
N ASP A 557 -40.59 -16.31 50.46
CA ASP A 557 -39.57 -15.84 51.41
C ASP A 557 -38.75 -14.67 50.82
N ILE A 558 -39.25 -13.45 51.04
CA ILE A 558 -38.67 -12.19 50.61
C ILE A 558 -37.31 -11.95 51.28
N SER A 559 -37.14 -12.38 52.54
CA SER A 559 -35.87 -12.19 53.26
C SER A 559 -34.72 -12.98 52.66
N ARG A 560 -34.98 -14.24 52.31
CA ARG A 560 -34.01 -15.11 51.62
C ARG A 560 -33.64 -14.60 50.26
N LYS A 561 -34.63 -14.11 49.47
CA LYS A 561 -34.39 -13.48 48.14
C LYS A 561 -33.51 -12.24 48.27
N LYS A 562 -33.78 -11.33 49.24
CA LYS A 562 -32.96 -10.14 49.50
C LYS A 562 -31.53 -10.52 49.93
N LYS A 563 -31.36 -11.53 50.80
CA LYS A 563 -30.05 -11.99 51.26
C LYS A 563 -29.21 -12.60 50.14
N LEU A 564 -29.81 -13.38 49.22
CA LEU A 564 -29.14 -13.94 48.06
C LEU A 564 -28.71 -12.86 47.05
N LEU A 565 -29.57 -11.89 46.78
CA LEU A 565 -29.25 -10.74 45.92
C LEU A 565 -28.13 -9.87 46.51
N LYS A 566 -28.16 -9.65 47.86
CA LYS A 566 -27.09 -8.91 48.54
C LYS A 566 -25.74 -9.63 48.43
N LYS A 567 -25.72 -10.96 48.69
CA LYS A 567 -24.53 -11.79 48.57
C LYS A 567 -23.98 -11.81 47.14
N GLN A 568 -24.85 -11.88 46.15
CA GLN A 568 -24.47 -11.78 44.75
C GLN A 568 -23.84 -10.41 44.42
N LYS A 569 -24.44 -9.32 44.92
CA LYS A 569 -23.93 -7.96 44.71
C LYS A 569 -22.56 -7.75 45.39
N GLU A 570 -22.37 -8.26 46.60
CA GLU A 570 -21.08 -8.22 47.32
C GLU A 570 -20.01 -9.05 46.61
N GLY A 571 -20.35 -10.28 46.16
CA GLY A 571 -19.44 -11.12 45.38
C GLY A 571 -18.97 -10.45 44.08
N LYS A 572 -19.91 -9.83 43.34
CA LYS A 572 -19.59 -9.09 42.11
C LYS A 572 -18.72 -7.85 42.36
N LYS A 573 -18.93 -7.14 43.49
CA LYS A 573 -18.10 -5.99 43.87
C LYS A 573 -16.65 -6.42 44.17
N ARG A 574 -16.46 -7.59 44.82
CA ARG A 574 -15.12 -8.16 45.08
C ARG A 574 -14.43 -8.58 43.77
N MET A 575 -15.16 -9.22 42.83
CA MET A 575 -14.60 -9.61 41.52
C MET A 575 -14.17 -8.40 40.71
N LYS A 576 -14.92 -7.30 40.75
CA LYS A 576 -14.52 -6.05 40.07
C LYS A 576 -13.20 -5.46 40.59
N SER A 577 -12.90 -5.66 41.89
CA SER A 577 -11.67 -5.14 42.50
C SER A 577 -10.43 -6.02 42.28
N VAL A 578 -10.59 -7.23 41.74
CA VAL A 578 -9.52 -8.22 41.58
C VAL A 578 -9.35 -8.65 40.11
N GLY A 579 -10.38 -8.50 39.26
CA GLY A 579 -10.35 -8.97 37.86
C GLY A 579 -9.95 -7.88 36.88
N ASN A 580 -8.98 -8.17 36.05
CA ASN A 580 -8.71 -7.39 34.83
C ASN A 580 -9.82 -7.62 33.81
N VAL A 581 -10.05 -6.65 32.94
CA VAL A 581 -11.00 -6.77 31.83
C VAL A 581 -10.29 -7.44 30.66
N ASP A 582 -10.82 -8.59 30.22
CA ASP A 582 -10.36 -9.20 28.97
C ASP A 582 -10.94 -8.40 27.79
N VAL A 583 -10.07 -7.80 26.99
CA VAL A 583 -10.41 -7.07 25.78
C VAL A 583 -9.98 -7.92 24.60
N PRO A 584 -10.92 -8.40 23.76
CA PRO A 584 -10.57 -9.23 22.61
C PRO A 584 -9.88 -8.39 21.51
N GLN A 585 -9.14 -9.04 20.64
CA GLN A 585 -8.40 -8.40 19.54
C GLN A 585 -9.30 -7.57 18.63
N GLU A 586 -10.51 -8.07 18.36
CA GLU A 586 -11.50 -7.39 17.52
C GLU A 586 -11.93 -6.01 18.08
N ALA A 587 -11.82 -5.81 19.40
CA ALA A 587 -12.12 -4.52 20.00
C ALA A 587 -11.08 -3.44 19.65
N PHE A 588 -9.82 -3.81 19.41
CA PHE A 588 -8.80 -2.88 18.92
C PHE A 588 -9.03 -2.52 17.45
N LEU A 589 -9.54 -3.46 16.66
CA LEU A 589 -9.91 -3.24 15.27
C LEU A 589 -11.21 -2.42 15.12
N ALA A 590 -12.01 -2.30 16.19
CA ALA A 590 -13.25 -1.51 16.15
C ALA A 590 -13.03 -0.06 15.73
N VAL A 591 -11.85 0.50 16.02
CA VAL A 591 -11.47 1.87 15.63
C VAL A 591 -11.37 2.01 14.11
N LEU A 592 -10.95 0.95 13.41
CA LEU A 592 -10.84 0.93 11.93
C LEU A 592 -12.20 0.97 11.21
N HIS A 593 -13.26 0.60 11.91
CA HIS A 593 -14.59 0.46 11.35
C HIS A 593 -15.58 1.53 11.81
N ILE A 594 -15.12 2.58 12.47
CA ILE A 594 -15.97 3.71 12.88
C ILE A 594 -16.48 4.41 11.61
N GLY A 595 -17.82 4.53 11.50
CA GLY A 595 -18.44 5.21 10.35
C GLY A 595 -18.72 4.32 9.13
N LYS A 596 -18.53 3.01 9.20
CA LYS A 596 -18.84 2.07 8.09
C LYS A 596 -20.31 1.58 8.05
N ASP A 597 -21.23 2.13 8.87
CA ASP A 597 -22.68 1.81 8.86
C ASP A 597 -23.49 2.88 8.13
#